data_5cd51d78f1df397e21459e3175b339ab
#
_entry.id   5cd51d78f1df397e21459e3175b339ab
#
_cell.length_a   1.000
_cell.length_b   1.000
_cell.length_c   1.000
_cell.angle_alpha   90.00
_cell.angle_beta   90.00
_cell.angle_gamma   90.00
#
_symmetry.space_group_name_H-M   'P 1'
#
loop_
_entity.id
_entity.type
_entity.pdbx_description
1 polymer ?
#
loop_
_entity_poly.entity_id
_entity_poly.type
_entity_poly.pdbx_seq_one_letter_code
_entity_poly.pdbx_strand_id
1 'polypeptide(L)'
;MAFSIFNSSFSIVNHRLMGDRVVHLVSAKNTRRLEGPDMIVLHYTAGTSAESSALFLTRPDVSASAHLVIGRGGEVFQLVPFNIEA
;
A
#
# COMPACT_ATOMS: atom_id res chain seq x y z
N MET A 1 7.01 7.67 12.78
CA MET A 1 8.22 7.03 12.22
C MET A 1 8.49 7.58 10.82
N ALA A 2 9.72 7.81 10.49
CA ALA A 2 10.12 8.31 9.17
C ALA A 2 11.28 7.47 8.63
N PHE A 3 11.31 7.26 7.32
CA PHE A 3 12.37 6.52 6.65
C PHE A 3 12.54 7.01 5.22
N SER A 4 13.62 6.60 4.56
CA SER A 4 13.91 7.02 3.19
C SER A 4 14.07 5.82 2.26
N ILE A 5 13.51 5.92 1.05
CA ILE A 5 13.69 4.97 -0.05
C ILE A 5 13.99 5.78 -1.31
N PHE A 6 15.04 5.41 -2.06
CA PHE A 6 15.42 6.10 -3.30
C PHE A 6 15.54 7.62 -3.13
N ASN A 7 16.17 8.09 -2.07
CA ASN A 7 16.32 9.50 -1.72
C ASN A 7 15.00 10.23 -1.43
N SER A 8 13.90 9.50 -1.32
CA SER A 8 12.61 10.05 -0.90
C SER A 8 12.41 9.79 0.58
N SER A 9 11.79 10.76 1.27
CA SER A 9 11.46 10.64 2.68
C SER A 9 9.99 10.30 2.85
N PHE A 10 9.71 9.39 3.76
CA PHE A 10 8.36 8.98 4.11
C PHE A 10 8.13 9.15 5.60
N SER A 11 6.89 9.38 5.96
CA SER A 11 6.44 9.34 7.35
C SER A 11 5.15 8.55 7.44
N ILE A 12 4.81 8.11 8.65
CA ILE A 12 3.55 7.41 8.89
C ILE A 12 2.72 8.25 9.85
N VAL A 13 1.51 8.60 9.41
CA VAL A 13 0.57 9.40 10.17
C VAL A 13 -0.78 8.68 10.15
N ASN A 14 -1.33 8.37 11.33
CA ASN A 14 -2.60 7.66 11.45
C ASN A 14 -2.65 6.39 10.59
N HIS A 15 -1.58 5.58 10.68
CA HIS A 15 -1.45 4.30 9.96
C HIS A 15 -1.40 4.43 8.43
N ARG A 16 -1.14 5.65 7.92
CA ARG A 16 -1.00 5.90 6.49
C ARG A 16 0.38 6.42 6.17
N LEU A 17 0.92 5.93 5.07
CA LEU A 17 2.20 6.42 4.55
C LEU A 17 2.00 7.79 3.92
N MET A 18 2.87 8.73 4.25
CA MET A 18 2.87 10.08 3.70
C MET A 18 4.19 10.34 3.00
N GLY A 19 4.13 10.99 1.86
CA GLY A 19 5.31 11.32 1.07
C GLY A 19 4.90 11.93 -0.27
N ASP A 20 5.86 12.54 -0.99
CA ASP A 20 5.58 13.30 -2.21
C ASP A 20 4.98 12.44 -3.33
N ARG A 21 5.33 11.17 -3.36
CA ARG A 21 4.91 10.27 -4.43
C ARG A 21 4.00 9.16 -3.91
N VAL A 22 3.29 9.43 -2.84
CA VAL A 22 2.34 8.48 -2.25
C VAL A 22 0.93 8.88 -2.67
N VAL A 23 0.20 7.91 -3.21
CA VAL A 23 -1.21 8.05 -3.60
C VAL A 23 -2.03 7.09 -2.76
N HIS A 24 -3.11 7.57 -2.16
CA HIS A 24 -4.01 6.74 -1.37
C HIS A 24 -5.22 6.32 -2.23
N LEU A 25 -5.31 5.03 -2.50
CA LEU A 25 -6.45 4.43 -3.21
C LEU A 25 -7.17 3.51 -2.22
N VAL A 26 -8.30 3.95 -1.71
CA VAL A 26 -8.98 3.25 -0.62
C VAL A 26 -9.57 1.93 -1.11
N SER A 27 -9.19 0.83 -0.44
CA SER A 27 -9.79 -0.48 -0.63
C SER A 27 -10.90 -0.67 0.39
N ALA A 28 -12.13 -0.37 -0.01
CA ALA A 28 -13.28 -0.41 0.90
C ALA A 28 -13.66 -1.81 1.36
N LYS A 29 -13.16 -2.85 0.70
CA LYS A 29 -13.42 -4.25 1.07
C LYS A 29 -12.63 -4.71 2.27
N ASN A 30 -11.55 -4.01 2.65
CA ASN A 30 -10.66 -4.38 3.75
C ASN A 30 -11.09 -3.63 5.00
N THR A 31 -11.66 -4.33 5.97
CA THR A 31 -12.22 -3.73 7.18
C THR A 31 -11.76 -4.36 8.48
N ARG A 32 -11.08 -5.52 8.41
CA ARG A 32 -10.65 -6.22 9.61
C ARG A 32 -9.43 -5.56 10.24
N ARG A 33 -9.51 -5.30 11.54
CA ARG A 33 -8.41 -4.67 12.27
C ARG A 33 -7.22 -5.60 12.40
N LEU A 34 -6.03 -5.03 12.26
CA LEU A 34 -4.76 -5.71 12.47
C LEU A 34 -4.09 -5.11 13.71
N GLU A 35 -3.89 -5.91 14.73
CA GLU A 35 -3.28 -5.48 15.98
C GLU A 35 -1.77 -5.67 15.92
N GLY A 36 -1.02 -4.53 15.95
CA GLY A 36 0.43 -4.57 16.04
C GLY A 36 1.13 -5.35 14.93
N PRO A 37 1.08 -4.89 13.68
CA PRO A 37 1.77 -5.59 12.60
C PRO A 37 3.27 -5.68 12.88
N ASP A 38 3.83 -6.88 12.77
CA ASP A 38 5.23 -7.17 13.10
C ASP A 38 5.98 -7.85 11.96
N MET A 39 5.36 -7.94 10.78
CA MET A 39 5.89 -8.70 9.66
C MET A 39 5.66 -7.94 8.36
N ILE A 40 6.63 -8.01 7.45
CA ILE A 40 6.50 -7.51 6.09
C ILE A 40 6.51 -8.71 5.16
N VAL A 41 5.47 -8.83 4.34
CA VAL A 41 5.40 -9.87 3.31
C VAL A 41 5.54 -9.20 1.95
N LEU A 42 6.54 -9.63 1.19
CA LEU A 42 6.80 -9.08 -0.14
C LEU A 42 6.23 -10.00 -1.20
N HIS A 43 5.43 -9.42 -2.09
CA HIS A 43 4.96 -10.08 -3.29
C HIS A 43 5.35 -9.23 -4.48
N TYR A 44 5.45 -9.85 -5.64
CA TYR A 44 5.57 -9.02 -6.80
C TYR A 44 4.45 -9.31 -7.80
N THR A 45 4.12 -8.31 -8.62
CA THR A 45 3.01 -8.41 -9.56
C THR A 45 3.54 -8.56 -10.97
N ALA A 46 2.74 -9.23 -11.82
CA ALA A 46 3.01 -9.32 -13.26
C ALA A 46 2.24 -8.26 -14.04
N GLY A 47 1.71 -7.25 -13.36
CA GLY A 47 0.95 -6.18 -13.99
C GLY A 47 1.81 -5.25 -14.83
N THR A 48 1.17 -4.51 -15.73
CA THR A 48 1.86 -3.61 -16.66
C THR A 48 2.35 -2.33 -15.98
N SER A 49 1.70 -1.91 -14.88
CA SER A 49 2.09 -0.75 -14.10
C SER A 49 1.67 -0.90 -12.65
N ALA A 50 2.29 -0.12 -11.77
CA ALA A 50 1.91 -0.10 -10.36
C ALA A 50 0.48 0.43 -10.19
N GLU A 51 0.10 1.46 -10.96
CA GLU A 51 -1.24 2.02 -10.90
C GLU A 51 -2.30 0.98 -11.29
N SER A 52 -2.12 0.27 -12.38
CA SER A 52 -3.09 -0.75 -12.81
C SER A 52 -3.19 -1.89 -11.80
N SER A 53 -2.07 -2.30 -11.22
CA SER A 53 -2.05 -3.33 -10.17
C SER A 53 -2.77 -2.84 -8.91
N ALA A 54 -2.54 -1.59 -8.52
CA ALA A 54 -3.20 -1.00 -7.36
C ALA A 54 -4.72 -0.93 -7.55
N LEU A 55 -5.17 -0.44 -8.70
CA LEU A 55 -6.60 -0.37 -9.00
C LEU A 55 -7.25 -1.75 -9.02
N PHE A 56 -6.56 -2.74 -9.60
CA PHE A 56 -7.04 -4.13 -9.59
C PHE A 56 -7.25 -4.66 -8.18
N LEU A 57 -6.29 -4.42 -7.29
CA LEU A 57 -6.31 -4.94 -5.92
C LEU A 57 -7.36 -4.26 -5.03
N THR A 58 -7.90 -3.11 -5.43
CA THR A 58 -8.99 -2.46 -4.70
C THR A 58 -10.38 -2.94 -5.11
N ARG A 59 -10.47 -3.73 -6.18
CA ARG A 59 -11.77 -4.19 -6.70
C ARG A 59 -12.47 -5.12 -5.71
N PRO A 60 -13.78 -4.94 -5.46
CA PRO A 60 -14.50 -5.80 -4.52
C PRO A 60 -14.63 -7.25 -4.98
N ASP A 61 -14.52 -7.52 -6.28
CA ASP A 61 -14.61 -8.87 -6.86
C ASP A 61 -13.26 -9.61 -6.86
N VAL A 62 -12.18 -8.95 -6.40
CA VAL A 62 -10.84 -9.53 -6.33
C VAL A 62 -10.55 -9.89 -4.88
N SER A 63 -10.20 -11.16 -4.63
CA SER A 63 -9.91 -11.63 -3.27
C SER A 63 -8.53 -11.21 -2.77
N ALA A 64 -7.59 -10.99 -3.67
CA ALA A 64 -6.25 -10.54 -3.31
C ALA A 64 -6.28 -9.09 -2.84
N SER A 65 -5.37 -8.74 -1.94
CA SER A 65 -5.20 -7.36 -1.47
C SER A 65 -3.77 -7.13 -1.00
N ALA A 66 -3.42 -5.86 -0.79
CA ALA A 66 -2.12 -5.48 -0.28
C ALA A 66 -2.24 -4.12 0.42
N HIS A 67 -1.35 -3.85 1.37
CA HIS A 67 -1.27 -2.53 1.99
C HIS A 67 -0.69 -1.51 1.02
N LEU A 68 0.40 -1.86 0.36
CA LEU A 68 1.13 -0.97 -0.53
C LEU A 68 1.41 -1.65 -1.88
N VAL A 69 1.40 -0.85 -2.93
CA VAL A 69 1.95 -1.22 -4.24
C VAL A 69 3.04 -0.21 -4.58
N ILE A 70 4.24 -0.69 -4.85
CA ILE A 70 5.40 0.15 -5.12
C ILE A 70 5.78 0.01 -6.58
N GLY A 71 5.86 1.13 -7.28
CA GLY A 71 6.25 1.17 -8.68
C GLY A 71 7.76 1.26 -8.87
N ARG A 72 8.20 0.95 -10.07
CA ARG A 72 9.62 0.99 -10.44
C ARG A 72 10.22 2.39 -10.35
N GLY A 73 9.40 3.40 -10.55
CA GLY A 73 9.82 4.79 -10.46
C GLY A 73 9.82 5.36 -9.04
N GLY A 74 9.49 4.53 -8.04
CA GLY A 74 9.43 4.96 -6.65
C GLY A 74 8.09 5.50 -6.20
N GLU A 75 7.06 5.49 -7.08
CA GLU A 75 5.70 5.83 -6.68
C GLU A 75 5.14 4.74 -5.78
N VAL A 76 4.33 5.16 -4.80
CA VAL A 76 3.73 4.24 -3.83
C VAL A 76 2.24 4.48 -3.78
N PHE A 77 1.47 3.41 -3.93
CA PHE A 77 0.02 3.45 -3.75
C PHE A 77 -0.31 2.73 -2.44
N GLN A 78 -0.93 3.42 -1.52
CA GLN A 78 -1.44 2.78 -0.30
C GLN A 78 -2.92 2.49 -0.45
N LEU A 79 -3.28 1.22 -0.31
CA LEU A 79 -4.64 0.73 -0.51
C LEU A 79 -5.34 0.51 0.83
N VAL A 80 -4.59 0.09 1.84
CA VAL A 80 -5.11 -0.30 3.15
C VAL A 80 -4.25 0.35 4.22
N PRO A 81 -4.84 0.99 5.25
CA PRO A 81 -4.08 1.49 6.37
C PRO A 81 -3.36 0.36 7.11
N PHE A 82 -2.26 0.67 7.77
CA PHE A 82 -1.43 -0.35 8.42
C PHE A 82 -2.10 -1.03 9.62
N ASN A 83 -3.18 -0.47 10.15
CA ASN A 83 -3.96 -1.08 11.23
C ASN A 83 -5.15 -1.90 10.74
N ILE A 84 -5.25 -2.12 9.43
CA ILE A 84 -6.28 -2.94 8.80
C ILE A 84 -5.60 -4.09 8.07
N GLU A 85 -6.18 -5.26 8.14
CA GLU A 85 -5.67 -6.45 7.45
C GLU A 85 -5.88 -6.32 5.94
N ALA A 86 -4.83 -6.57 5.20
CA ALA A 86 -4.91 -6.59 3.74
C ALA A 86 -5.22 -7.98 3.20
#